data_1c7f200fc40e78cc5c60b5b92a88064e
#
_entry.id   1c7f200fc40e78cc5c60b5b92a88064e
#
_cell.length_a   1.000
_cell.length_b   1.000
_cell.length_c   1.000
_cell.angle_alpha   90.00
_cell.angle_beta   90.00
_cell.angle_gamma   90.00
#
_symmetry.space_group_name_H-M   'P 1'
#
loop_
_entity.id
_entity.type
_entity.pdbx_description
1 polymer ?
#
loop_
_entity_poly.entity_id
_entity_poly.type
_entity_poly.pdbx_seq_one_letter_code
_entity_poly.pdbx_strand_id
1 'polypeptide(L)'
;MLYRLINLCVATLLLSGSTPGQIAPGASQIPAELTPVGHWRTFDDVTGKVTSIVVIREENGKLGGEIEKLVDPDPADHNPRCLRCEGDAKGKPLIGLRILWNLRRDTDQWTGGRILDPDNGKVYRCDITLEDRGRRLRVRGFIGFSVLGRTQYWLRVE
;
A
#
# COMPACT_ATOMS: atom_id res chain seq x y z
N MET A 1 -36.20 -56.78 -69.00
CA MET A 1 -36.48 -55.37 -68.71
C MET A 1 -35.34 -54.89 -67.83
N LEU A 2 -34.44 -54.15 -68.44
CA LEU A 2 -33.19 -53.67 -67.78
C LEU A 2 -33.41 -52.25 -67.30
N TYR A 3 -33.29 -52.05 -65.99
CA TYR A 3 -33.19 -50.68 -65.44
C TYR A 3 -31.72 -50.43 -65.04
N ARG A 4 -31.09 -49.54 -65.76
CA ARG A 4 -29.73 -49.05 -65.47
C ARG A 4 -29.85 -47.98 -64.35
N LEU A 5 -29.21 -48.29 -63.24
CA LEU A 5 -28.98 -47.29 -62.16
C LEU A 5 -27.79 -46.41 -62.54
N ILE A 6 -28.03 -45.13 -62.69
CA ILE A 6 -27.03 -44.11 -62.87
C ILE A 6 -26.53 -43.68 -61.49
N ASN A 7 -25.29 -44.01 -61.20
CA ASN A 7 -24.60 -43.52 -60.04
C ASN A 7 -24.18 -42.07 -60.23
N LEU A 8 -24.81 -41.18 -59.49
CA LEU A 8 -24.47 -39.78 -59.43
C LEU A 8 -23.45 -39.57 -58.27
N CYS A 9 -22.17 -39.46 -58.61
CA CYS A 9 -21.14 -39.07 -57.65
C CYS A 9 -21.32 -37.59 -57.31
N VAL A 10 -21.82 -37.31 -56.13
CA VAL A 10 -21.81 -35.97 -55.55
C VAL A 10 -20.50 -35.79 -54.82
N ALA A 11 -19.60 -35.00 -55.44
CA ALA A 11 -18.36 -34.56 -54.82
C ALA A 11 -18.68 -33.47 -53.77
N THR A 12 -18.65 -33.85 -52.51
CA THR A 12 -18.75 -32.89 -51.39
C THR A 12 -17.43 -32.16 -51.24
N LEU A 13 -17.41 -30.90 -51.65
CA LEU A 13 -16.31 -29.98 -51.39
C LEU A 13 -16.32 -29.59 -49.90
N LEU A 14 -15.37 -30.10 -49.12
CA LEU A 14 -15.15 -29.63 -47.75
C LEU A 14 -14.45 -28.26 -47.80
N LEU A 15 -15.21 -27.18 -47.64
CA LEU A 15 -14.66 -25.87 -47.35
C LEU A 15 -14.12 -25.90 -45.89
N SER A 16 -12.82 -25.94 -45.76
CA SER A 16 -12.14 -25.68 -44.52
C SER A 16 -12.30 -24.19 -44.15
N GLY A 17 -13.33 -23.88 -43.42
CA GLY A 17 -13.56 -22.56 -42.83
C GLY A 17 -12.54 -22.32 -41.73
N SER A 18 -11.51 -21.52 -42.02
CA SER A 18 -10.64 -20.94 -40.99
C SER A 18 -11.49 -20.00 -40.16
N THR A 19 -11.79 -20.40 -38.94
CA THR A 19 -12.39 -19.53 -37.93
C THR A 19 -11.41 -18.39 -37.61
N PRO A 20 -11.80 -17.10 -37.79
CA PRO A 20 -10.98 -16.02 -37.29
C PRO A 20 -10.86 -16.17 -35.80
N GLY A 21 -9.63 -16.26 -35.30
CA GLY A 21 -9.34 -16.32 -33.87
C GLY A 21 -10.08 -15.21 -33.13
N GLN A 22 -11.01 -15.57 -32.25
CA GLN A 22 -11.56 -14.64 -31.27
C GLN A 22 -10.41 -14.16 -30.42
N ILE A 23 -9.98 -12.90 -30.66
CA ILE A 23 -9.18 -12.16 -29.71
C ILE A 23 -10.08 -12.00 -28.49
N ALA A 24 -9.82 -12.79 -27.45
CA ALA A 24 -10.44 -12.57 -26.15
C ALA A 24 -10.18 -11.09 -25.80
N PRO A 25 -11.21 -10.31 -25.41
CA PRO A 25 -10.99 -8.97 -24.94
C PRO A 25 -9.99 -9.10 -23.80
N GLY A 26 -8.80 -8.50 -23.98
CA GLY A 26 -7.75 -8.48 -22.96
C GLY A 26 -8.42 -8.11 -21.66
N ALA A 27 -8.33 -9.00 -20.67
CA ALA A 27 -8.73 -8.67 -19.32
C ALA A 27 -8.03 -7.36 -19.02
N SER A 28 -8.79 -6.28 -18.92
CA SER A 28 -8.33 -5.00 -18.44
C SER A 28 -7.77 -5.32 -17.05
N GLN A 29 -6.44 -5.46 -16.97
CA GLN A 29 -5.79 -5.58 -15.67
C GLN A 29 -6.09 -4.25 -14.99
N ILE A 30 -7.12 -4.27 -14.16
CA ILE A 30 -7.33 -3.20 -13.18
C ILE A 30 -5.98 -3.08 -12.50
N PRO A 31 -5.29 -1.92 -12.59
CA PRO A 31 -4.03 -1.73 -11.93
C PRO A 31 -4.19 -2.20 -10.50
N ALA A 32 -3.32 -3.09 -10.01
CA ALA A 32 -3.37 -3.60 -8.65
C ALA A 32 -3.63 -2.39 -7.76
N GLU A 33 -4.78 -2.41 -7.07
CA GLU A 33 -5.34 -1.24 -6.40
C GLU A 33 -4.24 -0.60 -5.56
N LEU A 34 -3.88 0.64 -5.86
CA LEU A 34 -2.81 1.33 -5.16
C LEU A 34 -3.17 1.36 -3.68
N THR A 35 -2.35 0.71 -2.87
CA THR A 35 -2.56 0.58 -1.42
C THR A 35 -1.37 1.19 -0.67
N PRO A 36 -1.57 1.72 0.54
CA PRO A 36 -0.48 2.15 1.40
C PRO A 36 0.43 1.02 1.90
N VAL A 37 0.05 -0.24 1.70
CA VAL A 37 0.89 -1.38 2.08
C VAL A 37 2.25 -1.29 1.39
N GLY A 38 3.32 -1.49 2.16
CA GLY A 38 4.70 -1.41 1.67
C GLY A 38 5.62 -0.62 2.59
N HIS A 39 6.78 -0.24 2.07
CA HIS A 39 7.86 0.41 2.82
C HIS A 39 7.94 1.88 2.48
N TRP A 40 8.12 2.73 3.51
CA TRP A 40 8.04 4.17 3.40
C TRP A 40 9.19 4.86 4.11
N ARG A 41 9.91 5.73 3.40
CA ARG A 41 10.91 6.64 4.01
C ARG A 41 10.19 7.76 4.73
N THR A 42 10.53 7.96 5.98
CA THR A 42 10.09 9.10 6.79
C THR A 42 11.18 10.15 6.87
N PHE A 43 10.81 11.38 7.18
CA PHE A 43 11.72 12.51 7.15
C PHE A 43 11.60 13.32 8.43
N ASP A 44 12.72 13.86 8.89
CA ASP A 44 12.74 14.90 9.89
C ASP A 44 12.21 16.21 9.29
N ASP A 45 11.27 16.84 9.95
CA ASP A 45 10.58 18.02 9.41
C ASP A 45 11.41 19.29 9.38
N VAL A 46 12.49 19.34 10.16
CA VAL A 46 13.36 20.51 10.24
C VAL A 46 14.49 20.41 9.23
N THR A 47 15.12 19.23 9.16
CA THR A 47 16.31 19.03 8.32
C THR A 47 15.99 18.43 6.96
N GLY A 48 14.82 17.82 6.78
CA GLY A 48 14.45 17.09 5.57
C GLY A 48 15.23 15.79 5.35
N LYS A 49 16.03 15.36 6.32
CA LYS A 49 16.77 14.10 6.21
C LYS A 49 15.86 12.90 6.44
N VAL A 50 16.15 11.79 5.76
CA VAL A 50 15.49 10.50 6.02
C VAL A 50 15.87 10.03 7.42
N THR A 51 14.88 9.69 8.23
CA THR A 51 15.07 9.23 9.61
C THR A 51 14.83 7.74 9.78
N SER A 52 13.82 7.21 9.09
CA SER A 52 13.49 5.79 9.22
C SER A 52 12.81 5.22 7.97
N ILE A 53 12.71 3.90 7.94
CA ILE A 53 11.83 3.15 7.06
C ILE A 53 10.70 2.60 7.93
N VAL A 54 9.47 2.90 7.55
CA VAL A 54 8.25 2.35 8.15
C VAL A 54 7.65 1.34 7.18
N VAL A 55 7.34 0.15 7.68
CA VAL A 55 6.57 -0.83 6.92
C VAL A 55 5.12 -0.76 7.33
N ILE A 56 4.23 -0.60 6.33
CA ILE A 56 2.77 -0.62 6.51
C ILE A 56 2.26 -1.97 6.03
N ARG A 57 1.43 -2.61 6.86
CA ARG A 57 0.75 -3.88 6.57
C ARG A 57 -0.74 -3.75 6.80
N GLU A 58 -1.50 -4.60 6.13
CA GLU A 58 -2.93 -4.73 6.36
C GLU A 58 -3.20 -6.00 7.18
N GLU A 59 -3.96 -5.84 8.26
CA GLU A 59 -4.40 -6.92 9.11
C GLU A 59 -5.89 -6.73 9.43
N ASN A 60 -6.72 -7.71 9.06
CA ASN A 60 -8.16 -7.69 9.32
C ASN A 60 -8.87 -6.42 8.79
N GLY A 61 -8.53 -5.98 7.57
CA GLY A 61 -9.11 -4.81 6.91
C GLY A 61 -8.69 -3.47 7.54
N LYS A 62 -7.61 -3.45 8.29
CA LYS A 62 -7.04 -2.25 8.89
C LYS A 62 -5.56 -2.16 8.57
N LEU A 63 -5.08 -0.94 8.31
CA LEU A 63 -3.66 -0.72 8.18
C LEU A 63 -3.03 -0.43 9.53
N GLY A 64 -1.84 -0.99 9.70
CA GLY A 64 -0.91 -0.70 10.78
C GLY A 64 0.49 -0.53 10.23
N GLY A 65 1.37 0.09 11.00
CA GLY A 65 2.75 0.28 10.57
C GLY A 65 3.71 0.31 11.74
N GLU A 66 4.93 -0.15 11.49
CA GLU A 66 6.01 -0.20 12.47
C GLU A 66 7.32 0.32 11.87
N ILE A 67 8.18 0.84 12.70
CA ILE A 67 9.53 1.24 12.28
C ILE A 67 10.33 -0.03 11.98
N GLU A 68 10.68 -0.23 10.73
CA GLU A 68 11.47 -1.37 10.28
C GLU A 68 12.97 -1.11 10.42
N LYS A 69 13.40 0.12 10.13
CA LYS A 69 14.80 0.50 10.11
C LYS A 69 14.97 1.97 10.48
N LEU A 70 16.01 2.29 11.22
CA LEU A 70 16.49 3.66 11.38
C LEU A 70 17.57 3.97 10.34
N VAL A 71 17.57 5.19 9.82
CA VAL A 71 18.54 5.66 8.85
C VAL A 71 19.47 6.64 9.55
N ASP A 72 20.77 6.36 9.51
CA ASP A 72 21.81 7.17 10.12
C ASP A 72 21.59 7.46 11.63
N PRO A 73 21.33 6.40 12.44
CA PRO A 73 21.15 6.58 13.87
C PRO A 73 22.47 7.03 14.52
N ASP A 74 22.38 7.67 15.70
CA ASP A 74 23.57 8.02 16.49
C ASP A 74 24.42 6.75 16.73
N PRO A 75 25.69 6.74 16.28
CA PRO A 75 26.57 5.59 16.48
C PRO A 75 26.78 5.22 17.95
N ALA A 76 26.58 6.17 18.87
CA ALA A 76 26.68 5.94 20.31
C ALA A 76 25.46 5.24 20.90
N ASP A 77 24.32 5.29 20.20
CA ASP A 77 23.07 4.62 20.64
C ASP A 77 22.74 3.43 19.72
N HIS A 78 23.26 2.27 20.06
CA HIS A 78 23.07 1.03 19.29
C HIS A 78 21.65 0.47 19.34
N ASN A 79 20.79 0.96 20.26
CA ASN A 79 19.41 0.49 20.40
C ASN A 79 18.49 1.63 20.88
N PRO A 80 18.22 2.64 20.04
CA PRO A 80 17.39 3.77 20.40
C PRO A 80 16.01 3.32 20.87
N ARG A 81 15.53 3.94 21.94
CA ARG A 81 14.27 3.57 22.60
C ARG A 81 13.32 4.75 22.68
N CYS A 82 12.03 4.48 22.69
CA CYS A 82 11.01 5.50 22.90
C CYS A 82 10.94 5.91 24.39
N LEU A 83 11.84 6.77 24.82
CA LEU A 83 11.94 7.18 26.22
C LEU A 83 10.83 8.12 26.64
N ARG A 84 10.26 8.89 25.69
CA ARG A 84 9.15 9.84 25.93
C ARG A 84 7.77 9.22 25.78
N CYS A 85 7.71 7.99 25.25
CA CYS A 85 6.46 7.26 25.09
C CYS A 85 5.83 6.92 26.45
N GLU A 86 4.52 6.70 26.44
CA GLU A 86 3.74 6.26 27.59
C GLU A 86 3.18 4.85 27.38
N GLY A 87 2.62 4.27 28.44
CA GLY A 87 2.01 2.94 28.40
C GLY A 87 2.94 1.86 27.87
N ASP A 88 2.39 0.99 27.03
CA ASP A 88 3.11 -0.16 26.49
C ASP A 88 4.28 0.20 25.55
N ALA A 89 4.31 1.42 25.02
CA ALA A 89 5.39 1.87 24.14
C ALA A 89 6.59 2.41 24.91
N LYS A 90 6.45 2.71 26.20
CA LYS A 90 7.52 3.31 27.02
C LYS A 90 8.74 2.41 27.09
N GLY A 91 9.88 2.97 26.67
CA GLY A 91 11.17 2.28 26.73
C GLY A 91 11.34 1.13 25.72
N LYS A 92 10.36 0.91 24.83
CA LYS A 92 10.53 -0.08 23.74
C LYS A 92 11.60 0.39 22.74
N PRO A 93 12.34 -0.54 22.13
CA PRO A 93 13.20 -0.20 20.99
C PRO A 93 12.40 0.50 19.90
N LEU A 94 13.02 1.45 19.19
CA LEU A 94 12.37 2.11 18.04
C LEU A 94 12.20 1.16 16.88
N ILE A 95 13.16 0.27 16.62
CA ILE A 95 12.99 -0.79 15.60
C ILE A 95 11.94 -1.79 16.10
N GLY A 96 10.94 -2.06 15.28
CA GLY A 96 9.78 -2.89 15.62
C GLY A 96 8.69 -2.13 16.40
N LEU A 97 8.88 -0.84 16.71
CA LEU A 97 7.86 -0.05 17.38
C LEU A 97 6.68 0.21 16.45
N ARG A 98 5.49 -0.23 16.87
CA ARG A 98 4.25 0.10 16.16
C ARG A 98 3.93 1.58 16.34
N ILE A 99 3.93 2.30 15.23
CA ILE A 99 3.65 3.74 15.22
C ILE A 99 2.35 4.10 14.52
N LEU A 100 1.81 3.21 13.66
CA LEU A 100 0.51 3.37 13.01
C LEU A 100 -0.42 2.22 13.37
N TRP A 101 -1.70 2.50 13.60
CA TRP A 101 -2.71 1.45 13.81
C TRP A 101 -4.13 1.92 13.53
N ASN A 102 -5.01 0.94 13.26
CA ASN A 102 -6.46 1.09 13.10
C ASN A 102 -6.93 1.98 11.92
N LEU A 103 -6.09 2.27 10.93
CA LEU A 103 -6.52 2.98 9.74
C LEU A 103 -7.45 2.10 8.90
N ARG A 104 -8.61 2.61 8.53
CA ARG A 104 -9.58 1.93 7.68
C ARG A 104 -9.76 2.67 6.37
N ARG A 105 -9.96 1.93 5.29
CA ARG A 105 -10.26 2.56 4.01
C ARG A 105 -11.58 3.31 4.07
N ASP A 106 -11.55 4.53 3.54
CA ASP A 106 -12.69 5.42 3.39
C ASP A 106 -12.55 6.16 2.05
N THR A 107 -13.22 5.62 1.03
CA THR A 107 -13.16 6.09 -0.36
C THR A 107 -11.73 6.06 -0.93
N ASP A 108 -11.06 7.19 -0.99
CA ASP A 108 -9.72 7.40 -1.56
C ASP A 108 -8.62 7.62 -0.50
N GLN A 109 -8.97 7.50 0.76
CA GLN A 109 -8.08 7.68 1.90
C GLN A 109 -8.29 6.58 2.95
N TRP A 110 -7.43 6.56 3.97
CA TRP A 110 -7.58 5.69 5.14
C TRP A 110 -7.66 6.57 6.38
N THR A 111 -8.74 6.40 7.14
CA THR A 111 -9.12 7.28 8.25
C THR A 111 -9.30 6.54 9.57
N GLY A 112 -9.53 7.30 10.63
CA GLY A 112 -9.86 6.77 11.95
C GLY A 112 -8.72 6.08 12.68
N GLY A 113 -7.51 6.19 12.15
CA GLY A 113 -6.32 5.62 12.74
C GLY A 113 -5.67 6.46 13.82
N ARG A 114 -4.55 5.98 14.28
CA ARG A 114 -3.67 6.63 15.24
C ARG A 114 -2.23 6.57 14.76
N ILE A 115 -1.46 7.60 15.14
CA ILE A 115 0.00 7.65 14.94
C ILE A 115 0.68 8.04 16.25
N LEU A 116 1.71 7.29 16.61
CA LEU A 116 2.64 7.62 17.68
C LEU A 116 3.82 8.38 17.09
N ASP A 117 4.13 9.51 17.67
CA ASP A 117 5.36 10.26 17.40
C ASP A 117 6.39 9.89 18.49
N PRO A 118 7.44 9.13 18.15
CA PRO A 118 8.43 8.68 19.14
C PRO A 118 9.25 9.82 19.72
N ASP A 119 9.40 10.93 19.00
CA ASP A 119 10.25 12.07 19.41
C ASP A 119 9.62 12.83 20.59
N ASN A 120 8.29 12.90 20.63
CA ASN A 120 7.58 13.56 21.74
C ASN A 120 6.73 12.62 22.60
N GLY A 121 6.62 11.33 22.21
CA GLY A 121 5.89 10.29 22.91
C GLY A 121 4.36 10.38 22.79
N LYS A 122 3.83 11.31 21.99
CA LYS A 122 2.40 11.55 21.88
C LYS A 122 1.74 10.73 20.80
N VAL A 123 0.48 10.38 21.05
CA VAL A 123 -0.39 9.69 20.10
C VAL A 123 -1.42 10.66 19.54
N TYR A 124 -1.50 10.73 18.22
CA TYR A 124 -2.41 11.57 17.46
C TYR A 124 -3.45 10.73 16.74
N ARG A 125 -4.60 11.32 16.40
CA ARG A 125 -5.46 10.77 15.33
C ARG A 125 -4.71 10.85 14.02
N CYS A 126 -4.97 9.91 13.12
CA CYS A 126 -4.22 9.84 11.87
C CYS A 126 -5.12 9.46 10.71
N ASP A 127 -4.99 10.23 9.64
CA ASP A 127 -5.51 9.89 8.32
C ASP A 127 -4.37 9.86 7.32
N ILE A 128 -4.43 8.96 6.34
CA ILE A 128 -3.43 8.86 5.29
C ILE A 128 -4.08 8.83 3.91
N THR A 129 -3.39 9.40 2.93
CA THR A 129 -3.83 9.44 1.54
C THR A 129 -2.66 9.11 0.63
N LEU A 130 -2.89 8.23 -0.36
CA LEU A 130 -1.91 7.99 -1.41
C LEU A 130 -1.93 9.12 -2.43
N GLU A 131 -0.77 9.60 -2.78
CA GLU A 131 -0.57 10.63 -3.78
C GLU A 131 0.48 10.19 -4.81
N ASP A 132 0.61 10.96 -5.88
CA ASP A 132 1.63 10.74 -6.91
C ASP A 132 1.68 9.28 -7.40
N ARG A 133 0.52 8.74 -7.78
CA ARG A 133 0.37 7.35 -8.26
C ARG A 133 0.95 6.31 -7.29
N GLY A 134 0.78 6.52 -5.98
CA GLY A 134 1.23 5.60 -4.94
C GLY A 134 2.69 5.76 -4.52
N ARG A 135 3.43 6.73 -5.07
CA ARG A 135 4.84 6.98 -4.70
C ARG A 135 4.99 7.82 -3.44
N ARG A 136 3.96 8.61 -3.10
CA ARG A 136 3.93 9.49 -1.93
C ARG A 136 2.75 9.17 -1.04
N LEU A 137 2.97 9.14 0.25
CA LEU A 137 1.94 8.97 1.27
C LEU A 137 1.85 10.26 2.09
N ARG A 138 0.72 10.93 2.01
CA ARG A 138 0.40 12.04 2.89
C ARG A 138 -0.10 11.47 4.21
N VAL A 139 0.61 11.75 5.29
CA VAL A 139 0.30 11.32 6.65
C VAL A 139 -0.12 12.55 7.45
N ARG A 140 -1.36 12.59 7.89
CA ARG A 140 -1.93 13.70 8.67
C ARG A 140 -2.19 13.28 10.10
N GLY A 141 -1.38 13.78 11.03
CA GLY A 141 -1.59 13.62 12.47
C GLY A 141 -2.31 14.84 13.05
N PHE A 142 -3.32 14.65 13.91
CA PHE A 142 -4.10 15.75 14.48
C PHE A 142 -4.67 15.42 15.87
N ILE A 143 -5.02 16.50 16.62
CA ILE A 143 -5.73 16.41 17.90
C ILE A 143 -7.11 17.06 17.71
N GLY A 144 -8.18 16.36 18.13
CA GLY A 144 -9.54 16.86 17.95
C GLY A 144 -9.97 16.84 16.49
N PHE A 145 -9.99 17.98 15.82
CA PHE A 145 -10.37 18.12 14.42
C PHE A 145 -9.15 18.12 13.50
N SER A 146 -9.27 17.55 12.30
CA SER A 146 -8.17 17.42 11.33
C SER A 146 -7.57 18.75 10.87
N VAL A 147 -8.28 19.87 11.05
CA VAL A 147 -7.77 21.24 10.75
C VAL A 147 -6.55 21.58 11.64
N LEU A 148 -6.56 21.13 12.90
CA LEU A 148 -5.47 21.34 13.86
C LEU A 148 -4.53 20.14 13.85
N GLY A 149 -3.64 20.07 12.87
CA GLY A 149 -2.75 18.94 12.74
C GLY A 149 -1.50 19.25 11.93
N ARG A 150 -0.58 18.28 11.93
CA ARG A 150 0.67 18.31 11.18
C ARG A 150 0.58 17.29 10.03
N THR A 151 1.09 17.67 8.88
CA THR A 151 1.19 16.78 7.72
C THR A 151 2.65 16.45 7.45
N GLN A 152 2.92 15.17 7.28
CA GLN A 152 4.19 14.67 6.76
C GLN A 152 3.94 13.99 5.41
N TYR A 153 4.97 13.96 4.57
CA TYR A 153 4.98 13.22 3.32
C TYR A 153 6.06 12.15 3.38
N TRP A 154 5.62 10.90 3.29
CA TRP A 154 6.53 9.77 3.23
C TRP A 154 6.70 9.34 1.77
N LEU A 155 7.87 8.86 1.41
CA LEU A 155 8.16 8.40 0.06
C LEU A 155 8.29 6.88 0.03
N ARG A 156 7.66 6.26 -0.96
CA ARG A 156 7.74 4.82 -1.14
C ARG A 156 9.18 4.40 -1.39
N VAL A 157 9.59 3.32 -0.76
CA VAL A 157 10.85 2.63 -1.07
C VAL A 157 10.58 1.74 -2.28
N GLU A 158 11.35 1.93 -3.34
CA GLU A 158 11.33 1.08 -4.55
C GLU A 158 12.16 -0.19 -4.32
#